data_376802cac0ed77f09a80758f30b4a626
#
_entry.id   376802cac0ed77f09a80758f30b4a626
#
_cell.length_a   1.000
_cell.length_b   1.000
_cell.length_c   1.000
_cell.angle_alpha   90.00
_cell.angle_beta   90.00
_cell.angle_gamma   90.00
#
_symmetry.space_group_name_H-M   'P 1'
#
loop_
_entity.id
_entity.type
_entity.pdbx_description
1 polymer ?
#
loop_
_entity_poly.entity_id
_entity_poly.type
_entity_poly.pdbx_seq_one_letter_code
_entity_poly.pdbx_strand_id
1 'polypeptide(L)'
;MIRVNKSMANSMGMEPENLIGKSCYEVVHGTSCPITTCPHAMLLHDDQEHSSEVHEENLGGFFLITTTPLYDDEGKVMGSVHVARDITERKIMEEQLEKALEDKDILMKEIHHRVKNNLMIMASLLNMQSRYIEDEVARDIFKDSQSRAKTMALIHEKLYQSKELKKLDVQDYMESLSRDIYQVYIKDPHRIQLKIEVESHMMDINTVIPLGLILNELLTNTFKYAFPKDSEGIVEVKFSKKENSTFLLEVIDDGVGLPSDFNKKRTDSLGMRLIHSLTEQIKGVIEIRSNQGTQISVKFQELKYPKR
;
A
#
# COMPACT_ATOMS: atom_id res chain seq x y z
N MET A 1 2.06 -7.88 53.03
CA MET A 1 3.39 -8.29 52.50
C MET A 1 4.19 -8.98 53.62
N ILE A 2 4.80 -10.14 53.34
CA ILE A 2 5.58 -10.93 54.35
C ILE A 2 7.07 -10.63 54.21
N ARG A 3 7.53 -10.45 52.96
CA ARG A 3 8.94 -10.13 52.64
C ARG A 3 8.95 -9.13 51.48
N VAL A 4 9.88 -8.18 51.52
CA VAL A 4 10.08 -7.18 50.47
C VAL A 4 11.61 -7.06 50.26
N ASN A 5 12.03 -7.00 48.98
CA ASN A 5 13.44 -6.80 48.68
C ASN A 5 13.81 -5.31 48.75
N LYS A 6 15.12 -5.04 48.84
CA LYS A 6 15.65 -3.66 48.93
C LYS A 6 15.27 -2.80 47.71
N SER A 7 15.19 -3.39 46.49
CA SER A 7 14.85 -2.65 45.30
C SER A 7 13.44 -2.08 45.42
N MET A 8 12.45 -2.87 45.77
CA MET A 8 11.08 -2.42 45.96
C MET A 8 10.95 -1.39 47.08
N ALA A 9 11.65 -1.61 48.22
CA ALA A 9 11.66 -0.67 49.34
C ALA A 9 12.24 0.70 48.89
N ASN A 10 13.36 0.70 48.18
CA ASN A 10 13.97 1.91 47.64
C ASN A 10 13.03 2.65 46.65
N SER A 11 12.34 1.93 45.77
CA SER A 11 11.39 2.52 44.84
C SER A 11 10.21 3.22 45.54
N MET A 12 9.85 2.72 46.73
CA MET A 12 8.81 3.31 47.57
C MET A 12 9.33 4.39 48.56
N GLY A 13 10.65 4.62 48.58
CA GLY A 13 11.27 5.53 49.56
C GLY A 13 11.11 5.11 51.02
N MET A 14 10.98 3.81 51.26
CA MET A 14 10.72 3.25 52.60
C MET A 14 11.74 2.16 52.97
N GLU A 15 11.95 1.97 54.27
CA GLU A 15 12.72 0.82 54.73
C GLU A 15 11.89 -0.47 54.64
N PRO A 16 12.50 -1.64 54.32
CA PRO A 16 11.80 -2.91 54.14
C PRO A 16 10.91 -3.29 55.32
N GLU A 17 11.39 -3.01 56.56
CA GLU A 17 10.68 -3.31 57.79
C GLU A 17 9.33 -2.58 57.91
N ASN A 18 9.25 -1.38 57.35
CA ASN A 18 8.02 -0.54 57.33
C ASN A 18 6.96 -1.03 56.34
N LEU A 19 7.30 -1.95 55.44
CA LEU A 19 6.41 -2.53 54.43
C LEU A 19 5.82 -3.87 54.86
N ILE A 20 6.48 -4.55 55.83
CA ILE A 20 6.01 -5.85 56.32
C ILE A 20 4.69 -5.68 57.07
N GLY A 21 3.73 -6.57 56.80
CA GLY A 21 2.39 -6.54 57.40
C GLY A 21 1.39 -5.64 56.69
N LYS A 22 1.83 -4.76 55.80
CA LYS A 22 0.93 -3.91 55.01
C LYS A 22 0.41 -4.60 53.75
N SER A 23 -0.74 -4.16 53.26
CA SER A 23 -1.30 -4.61 51.98
C SER A 23 -0.61 -3.94 50.80
N CYS A 24 -0.38 -4.68 49.72
CA CYS A 24 0.28 -4.11 48.53
C CYS A 24 -0.54 -2.98 47.91
N TYR A 25 -1.88 -3.09 47.82
CA TYR A 25 -2.74 -2.08 47.25
C TYR A 25 -2.73 -0.77 48.04
N GLU A 26 -2.57 -0.82 49.37
CA GLU A 26 -2.44 0.38 50.20
C GLU A 26 -1.12 1.12 49.94
N VAL A 27 -0.03 0.36 49.87
CA VAL A 27 1.30 0.95 49.79
C VAL A 27 1.66 1.36 48.34
N VAL A 28 1.36 0.50 47.37
CA VAL A 28 1.75 0.72 45.97
C VAL A 28 0.74 1.59 45.26
N HIS A 29 -0.54 1.25 45.36
CA HIS A 29 -1.61 1.95 44.60
C HIS A 29 -2.30 3.07 45.42
N GLY A 30 -2.05 3.13 46.75
CA GLY A 30 -2.73 4.10 47.63
C GLY A 30 -4.25 3.89 47.72
N THR A 31 -4.73 2.66 47.48
CA THR A 31 -6.15 2.31 47.44
C THR A 31 -6.54 1.48 48.68
N SER A 32 -7.84 1.45 49.01
CA SER A 32 -8.38 0.63 50.09
C SER A 32 -8.74 -0.80 49.69
N CYS A 33 -8.65 -1.12 48.40
CA CYS A 33 -8.90 -2.44 47.84
C CYS A 33 -8.01 -2.69 46.58
N PRO A 34 -7.82 -3.96 46.16
CA PRO A 34 -7.09 -4.26 44.93
C PRO A 34 -7.66 -3.56 43.73
N ILE A 35 -6.80 -3.13 42.79
CA ILE A 35 -7.22 -2.55 41.49
C ILE A 35 -7.90 -3.62 40.63
N THR A 36 -8.73 -3.20 39.68
CA THR A 36 -9.54 -4.11 38.83
C THR A 36 -8.67 -5.10 38.04
N THR A 37 -7.47 -4.70 37.65
CA THR A 37 -6.49 -5.51 36.88
C THR A 37 -5.44 -6.16 37.78
N CYS A 38 -5.71 -6.31 39.09
CA CYS A 38 -4.75 -6.84 40.04
C CYS A 38 -4.44 -8.33 39.76
N PRO A 39 -3.20 -8.70 39.35
CA PRO A 39 -2.88 -10.08 39.04
C PRO A 39 -2.88 -10.98 40.29
N HIS A 40 -2.67 -10.40 41.47
CA HIS A 40 -2.82 -11.14 42.73
C HIS A 40 -4.27 -11.51 43.05
N ALA A 41 -5.23 -10.62 42.76
CA ALA A 41 -6.65 -10.94 42.94
C ALA A 41 -7.10 -12.04 41.98
N MET A 42 -6.57 -12.07 40.75
CA MET A 42 -6.81 -13.15 39.77
C MET A 42 -6.23 -14.47 40.28
N LEU A 43 -4.97 -14.47 40.75
CA LEU A 43 -4.31 -15.65 41.33
C LEU A 43 -5.11 -16.24 42.48
N LEU A 44 -5.68 -15.43 43.36
CA LEU A 44 -6.50 -15.92 44.49
C LEU A 44 -7.83 -16.56 44.04
N HIS A 45 -8.24 -16.35 42.81
CA HIS A 45 -9.45 -16.94 42.28
C HIS A 45 -9.22 -18.30 41.60
N ASP A 46 -8.08 -18.49 40.90
CA ASP A 46 -7.84 -19.67 40.07
C ASP A 46 -6.54 -20.42 40.39
N ASP A 47 -5.77 -19.96 41.41
CA ASP A 47 -4.49 -20.53 41.84
C ASP A 47 -3.42 -20.59 40.73
N GLN A 48 -3.52 -19.68 39.70
CA GLN A 48 -2.57 -19.64 38.59
C GLN A 48 -1.74 -18.36 38.58
N GLU A 49 -0.63 -18.42 37.80
CA GLU A 49 0.21 -17.26 37.55
C GLU A 49 -0.50 -16.24 36.65
N HIS A 50 -0.45 -14.99 37.05
CA HIS A 50 -1.00 -13.87 36.27
C HIS A 50 0.00 -12.74 36.10
N SER A 51 -0.06 -12.06 34.96
CA SER A 51 0.72 -10.86 34.68
C SER A 51 -0.19 -9.75 34.17
N SER A 52 0.07 -8.53 34.61
CA SER A 52 -0.63 -7.33 34.15
C SER A 52 0.35 -6.17 33.98
N GLU A 53 0.15 -5.37 32.92
CA GLU A 53 0.83 -4.08 32.79
C GLU A 53 -0.02 -3.02 33.50
N VAL A 54 0.58 -2.29 34.42
CA VAL A 54 -0.11 -1.30 35.28
C VAL A 54 0.67 0.01 35.23
N HIS A 55 -0.03 1.12 35.09
CA HIS A 55 0.54 2.45 35.29
C HIS A 55 0.41 2.83 36.78
N GLU A 56 1.55 3.05 37.42
CA GLU A 56 1.63 3.39 38.83
C GLU A 56 2.03 4.84 39.03
N GLU A 57 1.06 5.67 39.38
CA GLU A 57 1.30 7.10 39.62
C GLU A 57 2.30 7.32 40.76
N ASN A 58 2.21 6.54 41.83
CA ASN A 58 3.07 6.65 43.01
C ASN A 58 4.54 6.26 42.73
N LEU A 59 4.78 5.40 41.72
CA LEU A 59 6.11 5.02 41.28
C LEU A 59 6.55 5.78 40.04
N GLY A 60 5.65 6.56 39.43
CA GLY A 60 5.93 7.44 38.28
C GLY A 60 6.20 6.68 37.00
N GLY A 61 5.58 5.50 36.75
CA GLY A 61 5.88 4.72 35.58
C GLY A 61 4.94 3.55 35.29
N PHE A 62 5.31 2.78 34.27
CA PHE A 62 4.62 1.56 33.86
C PHE A 62 5.37 0.34 34.35
N PHE A 63 4.62 -0.58 34.97
CA PHE A 63 5.19 -1.80 35.54
C PHE A 63 4.48 -3.04 35.01
N LEU A 64 5.27 -4.05 34.62
CA LEU A 64 4.75 -5.39 34.38
C LEU A 64 4.82 -6.12 35.72
N ILE A 65 3.67 -6.41 36.31
CA ILE A 65 3.52 -7.10 37.56
C ILE A 65 3.17 -8.55 37.30
N THR A 66 4.01 -9.47 37.70
CA THR A 66 3.74 -10.92 37.64
C THR A 66 3.57 -11.45 39.05
N THR A 67 2.49 -12.22 39.28
CA THR A 67 2.24 -12.91 40.55
C THR A 67 2.22 -14.41 40.31
N THR A 68 3.13 -15.10 40.99
CA THR A 68 3.32 -16.56 40.91
C THR A 68 2.89 -17.19 42.21
N PRO A 69 2.03 -18.23 42.23
CA PRO A 69 1.61 -18.90 43.45
C PRO A 69 2.77 -19.69 44.10
N LEU A 70 2.79 -19.70 45.43
CA LEU A 70 3.64 -20.57 46.22
C LEU A 70 2.76 -21.65 46.84
N TYR A 71 3.17 -22.93 46.69
CA TYR A 71 2.42 -24.06 47.18
C TYR A 71 3.14 -24.67 48.40
N ASP A 72 2.35 -25.24 49.30
CA ASP A 72 2.86 -26.10 50.39
C ASP A 72 3.11 -27.54 49.89
N ASP A 73 3.61 -28.41 50.81
CA ASP A 73 3.89 -29.82 50.51
C ASP A 73 2.62 -30.61 50.10
N GLU A 74 1.43 -30.12 50.40
CA GLU A 74 0.12 -30.70 50.07
C GLU A 74 -0.45 -30.15 48.75
N GLY A 75 0.28 -29.23 48.09
CA GLY A 75 -0.15 -28.61 46.81
C GLY A 75 -1.16 -27.49 46.98
N LYS A 76 -1.36 -26.95 48.17
CA LYS A 76 -2.27 -25.82 48.43
C LYS A 76 -1.49 -24.50 48.36
N VAL A 77 -2.10 -23.47 47.81
CA VAL A 77 -1.53 -22.12 47.74
C VAL A 77 -1.36 -21.56 49.16
N MET A 78 -0.12 -21.37 49.59
CA MET A 78 0.24 -20.77 50.86
C MET A 78 0.59 -19.28 50.79
N GLY A 79 0.78 -18.77 49.56
CA GLY A 79 1.13 -17.38 49.32
C GLY A 79 1.46 -17.12 47.85
N SER A 80 1.99 -15.96 47.56
CA SER A 80 2.41 -15.61 46.19
C SER A 80 3.70 -14.77 46.20
N VAL A 81 4.45 -14.87 45.13
CA VAL A 81 5.57 -13.98 44.81
C VAL A 81 5.12 -12.95 43.78
N HIS A 82 5.38 -11.69 44.08
CA HIS A 82 5.12 -10.59 43.18
C HIS A 82 6.44 -10.07 42.61
N VAL A 83 6.55 -10.02 41.29
CA VAL A 83 7.70 -9.43 40.59
C VAL A 83 7.17 -8.22 39.81
N ALA A 84 7.67 -7.03 40.13
CA ALA A 84 7.37 -5.81 39.39
C ALA A 84 8.60 -5.45 38.56
N ARG A 85 8.43 -5.42 37.24
CA ARG A 85 9.46 -4.99 36.29
C ARG A 85 9.07 -3.64 35.72
N ASP A 86 9.95 -2.66 35.86
CA ASP A 86 9.77 -1.35 35.21
C ASP A 86 9.86 -1.51 33.68
N ILE A 87 8.81 -1.09 33.00
CA ILE A 87 8.67 -1.11 31.54
C ILE A 87 8.39 0.28 30.98
N THR A 88 8.66 1.34 31.76
CA THR A 88 8.35 2.72 31.41
C THR A 88 9.08 3.14 30.14
N GLU A 89 10.39 2.88 30.05
CA GLU A 89 11.19 3.20 28.87
C GLU A 89 10.66 2.47 27.62
N ARG A 90 10.28 1.20 27.75
CA ARG A 90 9.68 0.43 26.66
C ARG A 90 8.37 1.06 26.18
N LYS A 91 7.48 1.45 27.10
CA LYS A 91 6.20 2.07 26.77
C LYS A 91 6.37 3.43 26.07
N ILE A 92 7.29 4.25 26.55
CA ILE A 92 7.60 5.54 25.92
C ILE A 92 8.14 5.30 24.49
N MET A 93 9.01 4.32 24.29
CA MET A 93 9.53 3.99 22.96
C MET A 93 8.44 3.43 22.03
N GLU A 94 7.54 2.58 22.53
CA GLU A 94 6.39 2.06 21.77
C GLU A 94 5.49 3.21 21.31
N GLU A 95 5.12 4.13 22.19
CA GLU A 95 4.30 5.30 21.88
C GLU A 95 4.97 6.25 20.87
N GLN A 96 6.28 6.49 21.05
CA GLN A 96 7.05 7.29 20.10
C GLN A 96 7.12 6.66 18.70
N LEU A 97 7.27 5.32 18.66
CA LEU A 97 7.29 4.58 17.40
C LEU A 97 5.93 4.61 16.69
N GLU A 98 4.84 4.41 17.44
CA GLU A 98 3.48 4.50 16.89
C GLU A 98 3.22 5.89 16.30
N LYS A 99 3.56 6.94 17.05
CA LYS A 99 3.42 8.32 16.58
C LYS A 99 4.27 8.60 15.34
N ALA A 100 5.52 8.13 15.32
CA ALA A 100 6.40 8.32 14.17
C ALA A 100 5.89 7.58 12.92
N LEU A 101 5.25 6.40 13.08
CA LEU A 101 4.60 5.68 12.01
C LEU A 101 3.38 6.43 11.48
N GLU A 102 2.54 6.97 12.35
CA GLU A 102 1.37 7.79 11.97
C GLU A 102 1.79 9.06 11.21
N ASP A 103 2.77 9.80 11.75
CA ASP A 103 3.32 11.00 11.11
C ASP A 103 3.88 10.68 9.72
N LYS A 104 4.61 9.57 9.59
CA LYS A 104 5.14 9.11 8.30
C LYS A 104 4.02 8.82 7.30
N ASP A 105 2.93 8.16 7.72
CA ASP A 105 1.81 7.82 6.84
C ASP A 105 1.07 9.09 6.38
N ILE A 106 0.90 10.08 7.26
CA ILE A 106 0.34 11.40 6.90
C ILE A 106 1.23 12.10 5.88
N LEU A 107 2.56 12.13 6.09
CA LEU A 107 3.50 12.74 5.14
C LEU A 107 3.49 12.04 3.79
N MET A 108 3.45 10.70 3.74
CA MET A 108 3.37 9.96 2.49
C MET A 108 2.11 10.28 1.70
N LYS A 109 0.97 10.40 2.37
CA LYS A 109 -0.29 10.82 1.75
C LYS A 109 -0.19 12.22 1.17
N GLU A 110 0.39 13.16 1.89
CA GLU A 110 0.59 14.53 1.42
C GLU A 110 1.53 14.60 0.20
N ILE A 111 2.60 13.78 0.18
CA ILE A 111 3.48 13.68 -0.99
C ILE A 111 2.71 13.21 -2.22
N HIS A 112 1.90 12.14 -2.12
CA HIS A 112 1.09 11.66 -3.23
C HIS A 112 0.10 12.70 -3.73
N HIS A 113 -0.53 13.44 -2.82
CA HIS A 113 -1.41 14.56 -3.16
C HIS A 113 -0.68 15.66 -3.94
N ARG A 114 0.50 16.06 -3.50
CA ARG A 114 1.30 17.09 -4.17
C ARG A 114 1.79 16.62 -5.53
N VAL A 115 2.25 15.38 -5.65
CA VAL A 115 2.67 14.81 -6.95
C VAL A 115 1.50 14.78 -7.93
N LYS A 116 0.31 14.30 -7.52
CA LYS A 116 -0.91 14.37 -8.34
C LYS A 116 -1.17 15.80 -8.82
N ASN A 117 -1.20 16.77 -7.91
CA ASN A 117 -1.50 18.15 -8.25
C ASN A 117 -0.47 18.75 -9.22
N ASN A 118 0.82 18.49 -9.03
CA ASN A 118 1.87 18.94 -9.93
C ASN A 118 1.72 18.31 -11.34
N LEU A 119 1.41 17.02 -11.42
CA LEU A 119 1.16 16.34 -12.69
C LEU A 119 -0.08 16.90 -13.41
N MET A 120 -1.15 17.23 -12.68
CA MET A 120 -2.35 17.85 -13.24
C MET A 120 -2.07 19.28 -13.74
N ILE A 121 -1.25 20.06 -13.04
CA ILE A 121 -0.79 21.38 -13.52
C ILE A 121 0.04 21.22 -14.80
N MET A 122 0.97 20.26 -14.84
CA MET A 122 1.75 19.97 -16.06
C MET A 122 0.86 19.56 -17.23
N ALA A 123 -0.12 18.68 -17.01
CA ALA A 123 -1.09 18.29 -18.04
C ALA A 123 -1.91 19.49 -18.55
N SER A 124 -2.30 20.40 -17.66
CA SER A 124 -3.02 21.63 -18.02
C SER A 124 -2.16 22.58 -18.86
N LEU A 125 -0.88 22.77 -18.49
CA LEU A 125 0.07 23.58 -19.25
C LEU A 125 0.32 23.01 -20.63
N LEU A 126 0.53 21.68 -20.75
CA LEU A 126 0.68 21.00 -22.05
C LEU A 126 -0.56 21.18 -22.92
N ASN A 127 -1.76 21.10 -22.33
CA ASN A 127 -3.01 21.34 -23.05
C ASN A 127 -3.14 22.81 -23.53
N MET A 128 -2.75 23.77 -22.71
CA MET A 128 -2.77 25.19 -23.12
C MET A 128 -1.79 25.43 -24.26
N GLN A 129 -0.56 24.92 -24.14
CA GLN A 129 0.47 25.10 -25.17
C GLN A 129 0.10 24.42 -26.48
N SER A 130 -0.54 23.23 -26.46
CA SER A 130 -0.95 22.51 -27.66
C SER A 130 -1.93 23.29 -28.53
N ARG A 131 -2.69 24.24 -27.97
CA ARG A 131 -3.63 25.08 -28.71
C ARG A 131 -2.95 26.13 -29.59
N TYR A 132 -1.72 26.52 -29.28
CA TYR A 132 -0.93 27.49 -30.04
C TYR A 132 -0.02 26.84 -31.07
N ILE A 133 0.01 25.50 -31.13
CA ILE A 133 0.84 24.77 -32.10
C ILE A 133 0.04 24.58 -33.39
N GLU A 134 0.55 25.10 -34.49
CA GLU A 134 -0.05 24.98 -35.81
C GLU A 134 0.23 23.62 -36.44
N ASP A 135 1.43 23.09 -36.26
CA ASP A 135 1.83 21.76 -36.74
C ASP A 135 1.04 20.66 -36.06
N GLU A 136 0.31 19.85 -36.83
CA GLU A 136 -0.53 18.78 -36.29
C GLU A 136 0.28 17.69 -35.61
N VAL A 137 1.46 17.34 -36.14
CA VAL A 137 2.33 16.29 -35.58
C VAL A 137 2.88 16.74 -34.21
N ALA A 138 3.37 17.98 -34.13
CA ALA A 138 3.81 18.57 -32.88
C ALA A 138 2.65 18.67 -31.86
N ARG A 139 1.47 19.08 -32.30
CA ARG A 139 0.27 19.16 -31.44
C ARG A 139 -0.10 17.80 -30.85
N ASP A 140 -0.02 16.74 -31.63
CA ASP A 140 -0.32 15.37 -31.16
C ASP A 140 0.72 14.85 -30.15
N ILE A 141 2.00 15.19 -30.31
CA ILE A 141 3.05 14.90 -29.33
C ILE A 141 2.72 15.56 -27.97
N PHE A 142 2.23 16.80 -27.96
CA PHE A 142 1.82 17.49 -26.73
C PHE A 142 0.60 16.83 -26.08
N LYS A 143 -0.39 16.38 -26.87
CA LYS A 143 -1.57 15.64 -26.36
C LYS A 143 -1.16 14.30 -25.76
N ASP A 144 -0.23 13.57 -26.39
CA ASP A 144 0.29 12.32 -25.87
C ASP A 144 1.03 12.55 -24.54
N SER A 145 1.86 13.60 -24.46
CA SER A 145 2.56 13.98 -23.21
C SER A 145 1.57 14.37 -22.11
N GLN A 146 0.47 15.07 -22.45
CA GLN A 146 -0.62 15.37 -21.53
C GLN A 146 -1.30 14.10 -21.01
N SER A 147 -1.60 13.15 -21.89
CA SER A 147 -2.22 11.86 -21.52
C SER A 147 -1.35 11.10 -20.55
N ARG A 148 -0.03 11.01 -20.78
CA ARG A 148 0.94 10.39 -19.88
C ARG A 148 0.95 11.04 -18.50
N ALA A 149 0.96 12.38 -18.44
CA ALA A 149 0.91 13.11 -17.19
C ALA A 149 -0.38 12.84 -16.39
N LYS A 150 -1.54 12.76 -17.08
CA LYS A 150 -2.82 12.39 -16.46
C LYS A 150 -2.81 10.95 -15.94
N THR A 151 -2.25 10.01 -16.70
CA THR A 151 -2.10 8.61 -16.30
C THR A 151 -1.29 8.49 -14.99
N MET A 152 -0.16 9.20 -14.90
CA MET A 152 0.63 9.25 -13.66
C MET A 152 -0.15 9.88 -12.49
N ALA A 153 -0.91 10.94 -12.75
CA ALA A 153 -1.73 11.60 -11.72
C ALA A 153 -2.81 10.65 -11.16
N LEU A 154 -3.44 9.85 -12.02
CA LEU A 154 -4.44 8.86 -11.63
C LEU A 154 -3.85 7.78 -10.72
N ILE A 155 -2.63 7.32 -11.00
CA ILE A 155 -1.92 6.37 -10.14
C ILE A 155 -1.74 6.94 -8.73
N HIS A 156 -1.23 8.17 -8.64
CA HIS A 156 -1.02 8.84 -7.35
C HIS A 156 -2.33 9.08 -6.59
N GLU A 157 -3.44 9.30 -7.30
CA GLU A 157 -4.76 9.42 -6.69
C GLU A 157 -5.27 8.11 -6.11
N LYS A 158 -5.18 7.02 -6.88
CA LYS A 158 -5.60 5.69 -6.44
C LYS A 158 -4.77 5.18 -5.26
N LEU A 159 -3.47 5.47 -5.23
CA LEU A 159 -2.59 5.16 -4.08
C LEU A 159 -3.02 5.87 -2.80
N TYR A 160 -3.41 7.13 -2.90
CA TYR A 160 -3.90 7.87 -1.74
C TYR A 160 -5.15 7.22 -1.12
N GLN A 161 -6.03 6.63 -1.94
CA GLN A 161 -7.26 5.96 -1.51
C GLN A 161 -7.01 4.54 -0.97
N SER A 162 -5.84 3.95 -1.27
CA SER A 162 -5.46 2.60 -0.81
C SER A 162 -5.08 2.60 0.68
N LYS A 163 -5.50 1.57 1.40
CA LYS A 163 -5.06 1.32 2.79
C LYS A 163 -3.58 0.94 2.86
N GLU A 164 -3.02 0.35 1.81
CA GLU A 164 -1.61 -0.01 1.68
C GLU A 164 -0.94 0.95 0.69
N LEU A 165 -0.18 1.92 1.20
CA LEU A 165 0.51 2.97 0.41
C LEU A 165 1.51 2.45 -0.64
N LYS A 166 1.80 1.15 -0.67
CA LYS A 166 2.76 0.53 -1.60
C LYS A 166 2.11 -0.37 -2.63
N LYS A 167 0.84 -0.72 -2.47
CA LYS A 167 0.13 -1.63 -3.37
C LYS A 167 -1.16 -1.03 -3.87
N LEU A 168 -1.48 -1.33 -5.10
CA LEU A 168 -2.70 -0.89 -5.78
C LEU A 168 -3.41 -2.10 -6.38
N ASP A 169 -4.75 -2.10 -6.32
CA ASP A 169 -5.55 -3.06 -7.08
C ASP A 169 -5.48 -2.73 -8.57
N VAL A 170 -4.89 -3.66 -9.32
CA VAL A 170 -4.69 -3.52 -10.77
C VAL A 170 -6.02 -3.45 -11.51
N GLN A 171 -7.06 -4.16 -11.06
CA GLN A 171 -8.37 -4.15 -11.70
C GLN A 171 -8.97 -2.74 -11.67
N ASP A 172 -9.16 -2.19 -10.47
CA ASP A 172 -9.75 -0.85 -10.30
C ASP A 172 -8.99 0.22 -11.08
N TYR A 173 -7.66 0.09 -11.10
CA TYR A 173 -6.80 1.04 -11.79
C TYR A 173 -6.91 0.92 -13.31
N MET A 174 -6.73 -0.28 -13.88
CA MET A 174 -6.78 -0.50 -15.33
C MET A 174 -8.16 -0.22 -15.92
N GLU A 175 -9.24 -0.59 -15.20
CA GLU A 175 -10.60 -0.25 -15.62
C GLU A 175 -10.83 1.26 -15.69
N SER A 176 -10.43 2.00 -14.64
CA SER A 176 -10.56 3.45 -14.60
C SER A 176 -9.76 4.11 -15.73
N LEU A 177 -8.49 3.73 -15.88
CA LEU A 177 -7.61 4.26 -16.92
C LEU A 177 -8.13 3.98 -18.32
N SER A 178 -8.58 2.75 -18.59
CA SER A 178 -9.09 2.36 -19.91
C SER A 178 -10.34 3.15 -20.27
N ARG A 179 -11.26 3.35 -19.33
CA ARG A 179 -12.48 4.15 -19.53
C ARG A 179 -12.16 5.62 -19.76
N ASP A 180 -11.22 6.20 -19.02
CA ASP A 180 -10.81 7.60 -19.18
C ASP A 180 -10.19 7.85 -20.57
N ILE A 181 -9.31 6.95 -21.02
CA ILE A 181 -8.71 7.04 -22.35
C ILE A 181 -9.80 6.89 -23.44
N TYR A 182 -10.68 5.91 -23.29
CA TYR A 182 -11.78 5.69 -24.22
C TYR A 182 -12.65 6.94 -24.40
N GLN A 183 -13.06 7.58 -23.30
CA GLN A 183 -13.88 8.81 -23.34
C GLN A 183 -13.17 9.99 -24.04
N VAL A 184 -11.84 10.06 -23.96
CA VAL A 184 -11.07 11.13 -24.62
C VAL A 184 -11.04 10.92 -26.12
N TYR A 185 -10.89 9.68 -26.59
CA TYR A 185 -10.68 9.40 -28.02
C TYR A 185 -11.97 9.02 -28.78
N ILE A 186 -12.92 8.38 -28.12
CA ILE A 186 -14.13 7.85 -28.74
C ILE A 186 -15.31 8.72 -28.36
N LYS A 187 -15.83 9.49 -29.35
CA LYS A 187 -16.99 10.36 -29.16
C LYS A 187 -18.31 9.63 -29.32
N ASP A 188 -18.33 8.60 -30.17
CA ASP A 188 -19.50 7.76 -30.42
C ASP A 188 -19.28 6.35 -29.89
N PRO A 189 -19.89 6.01 -28.73
CA PRO A 189 -19.74 4.68 -28.10
C PRO A 189 -20.33 3.52 -28.94
N HIS A 190 -21.20 3.80 -29.88
CA HIS A 190 -21.79 2.79 -30.78
C HIS A 190 -20.79 2.29 -31.81
N ARG A 191 -19.82 3.13 -32.15
CA ARG A 191 -18.84 2.85 -33.20
C ARG A 191 -17.74 1.92 -32.79
N ILE A 192 -17.20 2.10 -31.59
CA ILE A 192 -16.12 1.29 -31.05
C ILE A 192 -16.51 0.82 -29.66
N GLN A 193 -16.55 -0.48 -29.44
CA GLN A 193 -16.85 -1.08 -28.15
C GLN A 193 -15.56 -1.36 -27.40
N LEU A 194 -15.51 -0.95 -26.12
CA LEU A 194 -14.41 -1.30 -25.21
C LEU A 194 -14.85 -2.41 -24.25
N LYS A 195 -14.16 -3.54 -24.31
CA LYS A 195 -14.32 -4.66 -23.37
C LYS A 195 -13.12 -4.71 -22.43
N ILE A 196 -13.36 -4.86 -21.13
CA ILE A 196 -12.31 -4.90 -20.11
C ILE A 196 -12.50 -6.16 -19.28
N GLU A 197 -11.52 -7.04 -19.32
CA GLU A 197 -11.44 -8.31 -18.57
C GLU A 197 -10.15 -8.31 -17.75
N VAL A 198 -10.20 -7.80 -16.54
CA VAL A 198 -9.04 -7.62 -15.66
C VAL A 198 -9.27 -8.37 -14.35
N GLU A 199 -8.36 -9.27 -14.01
CA GLU A 199 -8.36 -9.96 -12.71
C GLU A 199 -7.83 -9.04 -11.61
N SER A 200 -8.49 -9.02 -10.44
CA SER A 200 -8.04 -8.26 -9.26
C SER A 200 -6.76 -8.84 -8.69
N HIS A 201 -5.74 -8.00 -8.60
CA HIS A 201 -4.47 -8.31 -7.95
C HIS A 201 -3.86 -7.07 -7.30
N MET A 202 -3.44 -7.21 -6.04
CA MET A 202 -2.68 -6.17 -5.34
C MET A 202 -1.22 -6.21 -5.79
N MET A 203 -0.77 -5.21 -6.55
CA MET A 203 0.59 -5.10 -7.07
C MET A 203 1.35 -3.90 -6.52
N ASP A 204 2.68 -4.06 -6.43
CA ASP A 204 3.58 -2.97 -6.06
C ASP A 204 3.53 -1.82 -7.08
N ILE A 205 3.54 -0.59 -6.59
CA ILE A 205 3.46 0.63 -7.41
C ILE A 205 4.55 0.71 -8.48
N ASN A 206 5.76 0.19 -8.19
CA ASN A 206 6.85 0.19 -9.16
C ASN A 206 6.59 -0.72 -10.37
N THR A 207 5.63 -1.65 -10.25
CA THR A 207 5.12 -2.46 -11.35
C THR A 207 3.91 -1.78 -12.02
N VAL A 208 3.01 -1.21 -11.23
CA VAL A 208 1.76 -0.63 -11.73
C VAL A 208 1.99 0.64 -12.55
N ILE A 209 2.96 1.49 -12.17
CA ILE A 209 3.28 2.72 -12.94
C ILE A 209 3.69 2.40 -14.38
N PRO A 210 4.71 1.56 -14.64
CA PRO A 210 5.06 1.16 -16.00
C PRO A 210 3.90 0.51 -16.75
N LEU A 211 3.12 -0.36 -16.11
CA LEU A 211 1.97 -1.01 -16.73
C LEU A 211 0.89 -0.03 -17.18
N GLY A 212 0.58 0.97 -16.35
CA GLY A 212 -0.40 2.00 -16.70
C GLY A 212 0.05 2.85 -17.88
N LEU A 213 1.33 3.20 -17.95
CA LEU A 213 1.89 3.91 -19.09
C LEU A 213 1.91 3.06 -20.35
N ILE A 214 2.25 1.76 -20.26
CA ILE A 214 2.15 0.82 -21.38
C ILE A 214 0.70 0.75 -21.88
N LEU A 215 -0.26 0.54 -20.99
CA LEU A 215 -1.67 0.46 -21.32
C LEU A 215 -2.16 1.76 -21.99
N ASN A 216 -1.75 2.93 -21.48
CA ASN A 216 -2.06 4.22 -22.09
C ASN A 216 -1.54 4.31 -23.53
N GLU A 217 -0.30 3.94 -23.78
CA GLU A 217 0.28 3.96 -25.12
C GLU A 217 -0.42 2.99 -26.08
N LEU A 218 -0.70 1.76 -25.59
CA LEU A 218 -1.37 0.75 -26.41
C LEU A 218 -2.77 1.19 -26.79
N LEU A 219 -3.60 1.65 -25.84
CA LEU A 219 -4.96 2.11 -26.10
C LEU A 219 -4.98 3.36 -26.97
N THR A 220 -4.08 4.32 -26.71
CA THR A 220 -3.97 5.53 -27.54
C THR A 220 -3.64 5.19 -28.99
N ASN A 221 -2.70 4.28 -29.21
CA ASN A 221 -2.35 3.81 -30.56
C ASN A 221 -3.52 3.09 -31.23
N THR A 222 -4.20 2.19 -30.52
CA THR A 222 -5.39 1.49 -31.02
C THR A 222 -6.47 2.48 -31.46
N PHE A 223 -6.86 3.43 -30.60
CA PHE A 223 -7.92 4.39 -30.94
C PHE A 223 -7.54 5.39 -32.03
N LYS A 224 -6.25 5.67 -32.21
CA LYS A 224 -5.79 6.57 -33.29
C LYS A 224 -5.67 5.88 -34.64
N TYR A 225 -5.23 4.60 -34.65
CA TYR A 225 -4.75 3.98 -35.87
C TYR A 225 -5.51 2.73 -36.32
N ALA A 226 -6.14 1.99 -35.41
CA ALA A 226 -6.80 0.73 -35.75
C ALA A 226 -8.13 0.94 -36.51
N PHE A 227 -8.81 2.07 -36.28
CA PHE A 227 -10.15 2.32 -36.79
C PHE A 227 -10.20 3.58 -37.65
N PRO A 228 -10.06 3.46 -38.98
CA PRO A 228 -10.26 4.57 -39.91
C PRO A 228 -11.63 5.24 -39.74
N LYS A 229 -11.83 6.44 -40.35
CA LYS A 229 -13.12 7.14 -40.32
C LYS A 229 -14.25 6.18 -40.73
N ASP A 230 -15.32 6.17 -39.93
CA ASP A 230 -16.56 5.40 -40.16
C ASP A 230 -16.45 3.86 -40.01
N SER A 231 -15.33 3.33 -39.52
CA SER A 231 -15.25 1.91 -39.14
C SER A 231 -15.81 1.65 -37.73
N GLU A 232 -16.45 0.51 -37.57
CA GLU A 232 -16.86 -0.03 -36.30
C GLU A 232 -15.84 -1.09 -35.82
N GLY A 233 -15.80 -1.35 -34.51
CA GLY A 233 -14.93 -2.40 -34.02
C GLY A 233 -14.96 -2.59 -32.52
N ILE A 234 -14.11 -3.51 -32.05
CA ILE A 234 -14.02 -3.91 -30.66
C ILE A 234 -12.56 -3.79 -30.21
N VAL A 235 -12.37 -3.19 -29.05
CA VAL A 235 -11.10 -3.16 -28.35
C VAL A 235 -11.23 -3.93 -27.04
N GLU A 236 -10.37 -4.91 -26.81
CA GLU A 236 -10.36 -5.70 -25.62
C GLU A 236 -9.08 -5.45 -24.81
N VAL A 237 -9.23 -5.18 -23.52
CA VAL A 237 -8.15 -5.10 -22.56
C VAL A 237 -8.27 -6.30 -21.64
N LYS A 238 -7.24 -7.15 -21.62
CA LYS A 238 -7.20 -8.35 -20.76
C LYS A 238 -6.00 -8.32 -19.84
N PHE A 239 -6.22 -8.65 -18.58
CA PHE A 239 -5.16 -8.84 -17.61
C PHE A 239 -5.43 -10.07 -16.78
N SER A 240 -4.48 -10.98 -16.76
CA SER A 240 -4.63 -12.24 -16.04
C SER A 240 -3.32 -12.72 -15.45
N LYS A 241 -3.43 -13.45 -14.34
CA LYS A 241 -2.33 -14.20 -13.76
C LYS A 241 -2.20 -15.55 -14.45
N LYS A 242 -0.99 -15.89 -14.86
CA LYS A 242 -0.62 -17.18 -15.43
C LYS A 242 0.19 -17.99 -14.42
N GLU A 243 0.59 -19.18 -14.79
CA GLU A 243 1.44 -20.06 -13.98
C GLU A 243 2.77 -19.37 -13.60
N ASN A 244 3.43 -19.84 -12.54
CA ASN A 244 4.73 -19.35 -12.05
C ASN A 244 4.78 -17.86 -11.71
N SER A 245 3.68 -17.31 -11.14
CA SER A 245 3.59 -15.88 -10.76
C SER A 245 3.88 -14.92 -11.93
N THR A 246 3.59 -15.35 -13.14
CA THR A 246 3.66 -14.55 -14.35
C THR A 246 2.32 -13.84 -14.58
N PHE A 247 2.36 -12.61 -15.06
CA PHE A 247 1.19 -11.83 -15.45
C PHE A 247 1.22 -11.55 -16.93
N LEU A 248 0.03 -11.42 -17.52
CA LEU A 248 -0.17 -11.13 -18.93
C LEU A 248 -1.14 -9.97 -19.08
N LEU A 249 -0.66 -8.88 -19.68
CA LEU A 249 -1.47 -7.77 -20.15
C LEU A 249 -1.62 -7.90 -21.66
N GLU A 250 -2.84 -7.82 -22.18
CA GLU A 250 -3.15 -7.88 -23.61
C GLU A 250 -4.07 -6.74 -24.00
N VAL A 251 -3.76 -6.09 -25.12
CA VAL A 251 -4.65 -5.16 -25.80
C VAL A 251 -4.86 -5.72 -27.20
N ILE A 252 -6.13 -5.93 -27.55
CA ILE A 252 -6.54 -6.59 -28.79
C ILE A 252 -7.54 -5.69 -29.49
N ASP A 253 -7.38 -5.48 -30.79
CA ASP A 253 -8.35 -4.83 -31.66
C ASP A 253 -8.65 -5.68 -32.89
N ASP A 254 -9.85 -5.50 -33.45
CA ASP A 254 -10.29 -6.07 -34.72
C ASP A 254 -10.21 -5.06 -35.89
N GLY A 255 -9.35 -4.05 -35.75
CA GLY A 255 -9.15 -3.00 -36.72
C GLY A 255 -8.36 -3.41 -37.96
N VAL A 256 -7.77 -2.43 -38.62
CA VAL A 256 -7.05 -2.62 -39.92
C VAL A 256 -5.71 -3.37 -39.77
N GLY A 257 -5.28 -3.63 -38.52
CA GLY A 257 -3.97 -4.24 -38.24
C GLY A 257 -2.79 -3.30 -38.48
N LEU A 258 -1.59 -3.87 -38.44
CA LEU A 258 -0.33 -3.13 -38.58
C LEU A 258 0.09 -3.03 -40.05
N PRO A 259 0.69 -1.91 -40.47
CA PRO A 259 1.25 -1.77 -41.81
C PRO A 259 2.32 -2.82 -42.13
N SER A 260 2.44 -3.24 -43.36
CA SER A 260 3.40 -4.27 -43.82
C SER A 260 4.88 -3.89 -43.55
N ASP A 261 5.16 -2.60 -43.44
CA ASP A 261 6.49 -2.05 -43.13
C ASP A 261 6.71 -1.76 -41.64
N PHE A 262 5.76 -2.14 -40.78
CA PHE A 262 5.81 -1.89 -39.34
C PHE A 262 7.10 -2.38 -38.68
N ASN A 263 7.59 -3.57 -39.06
CA ASN A 263 8.85 -4.11 -38.53
C ASN A 263 10.09 -3.29 -38.86
N LYS A 264 10.07 -2.53 -39.98
CA LYS A 264 11.17 -1.64 -40.37
C LYS A 264 11.12 -0.29 -39.64
N LYS A 265 9.90 0.16 -39.27
CA LYS A 265 9.66 1.43 -38.55
C LYS A 265 9.43 1.25 -37.04
N ARG A 266 9.52 0.02 -36.54
CA ARG A 266 9.16 -0.37 -35.17
C ARG A 266 9.87 0.43 -34.08
N THR A 267 11.07 0.97 -34.38
CA THR A 267 11.91 1.71 -33.41
C THR A 267 11.75 3.23 -33.50
N ASP A 268 11.03 3.76 -34.47
CA ASP A 268 11.06 5.21 -34.75
C ASP A 268 9.99 6.01 -33.99
N SER A 269 8.88 5.41 -33.57
CA SER A 269 7.87 6.15 -32.82
C SER A 269 8.22 6.22 -31.33
N LEU A 270 8.05 7.42 -30.75
CA LEU A 270 8.29 7.67 -29.32
C LEU A 270 7.47 6.73 -28.42
N GLY A 271 6.19 6.47 -28.78
CA GLY A 271 5.31 5.57 -28.01
C GLY A 271 5.83 4.14 -27.96
N MET A 272 6.25 3.56 -29.09
CA MET A 272 6.80 2.20 -29.13
C MET A 272 8.12 2.09 -28.35
N ARG A 273 8.99 3.09 -28.46
CA ARG A 273 10.23 3.15 -27.67
C ARG A 273 9.94 3.18 -26.17
N LEU A 274 8.91 3.94 -25.76
CA LEU A 274 8.47 4.00 -24.36
C LEU A 274 7.93 2.65 -23.91
N ILE A 275 7.05 1.99 -24.69
CA ILE A 275 6.54 0.65 -24.38
C ILE A 275 7.68 -0.35 -24.17
N HIS A 276 8.67 -0.38 -25.08
CA HIS A 276 9.82 -1.27 -24.94
C HIS A 276 10.63 -0.98 -23.67
N SER A 277 10.97 0.28 -23.42
CA SER A 277 11.73 0.69 -22.23
C SER A 277 11.02 0.34 -20.92
N LEU A 278 9.70 0.58 -20.85
CA LEU A 278 8.89 0.26 -19.67
C LEU A 278 8.72 -1.25 -19.48
N THR A 279 8.60 -2.01 -20.60
CA THR A 279 8.56 -3.47 -20.56
C THR A 279 9.89 -4.05 -20.03
N GLU A 280 11.03 -3.53 -20.45
CA GLU A 280 12.33 -3.89 -19.91
C GLU A 280 12.45 -3.54 -18.41
N GLN A 281 11.94 -2.38 -18.00
CA GLN A 281 11.95 -1.96 -16.60
C GLN A 281 11.23 -2.97 -15.69
N ILE A 282 10.12 -3.55 -16.14
CA ILE A 282 9.39 -4.60 -15.41
C ILE A 282 9.90 -6.01 -15.71
N LYS A 283 11.05 -6.14 -16.40
CA LYS A 283 11.64 -7.42 -16.83
C LYS A 283 10.64 -8.28 -17.61
N GLY A 284 9.83 -7.63 -18.43
CA GLY A 284 8.81 -8.28 -19.24
C GLY A 284 9.29 -8.56 -20.67
N VAL A 285 8.41 -9.26 -21.39
CA VAL A 285 8.56 -9.55 -22.82
C VAL A 285 7.32 -9.08 -23.54
N ILE A 286 7.49 -8.37 -24.67
CA ILE A 286 6.40 -7.93 -25.53
C ILE A 286 6.31 -8.81 -26.77
N GLU A 287 5.09 -9.25 -27.09
CA GLU A 287 4.75 -9.92 -28.32
C GLU A 287 3.72 -9.10 -29.09
N ILE A 288 3.92 -8.97 -30.40
CA ILE A 288 3.00 -8.23 -31.29
C ILE A 288 2.59 -9.18 -32.41
N ARG A 289 1.28 -9.35 -32.58
CA ARG A 289 0.66 -10.15 -33.64
C ARG A 289 -0.32 -9.28 -34.40
N SER A 290 -0.35 -9.43 -35.71
CA SER A 290 -1.28 -8.71 -36.58
C SER A 290 -1.86 -9.69 -37.60
N ASN A 291 -3.13 -10.11 -37.37
CA ASN A 291 -3.94 -10.91 -38.26
C ASN A 291 -5.38 -10.43 -38.08
N GLN A 292 -5.96 -9.73 -39.07
CA GLN A 292 -7.29 -9.15 -38.97
C GLN A 292 -7.48 -8.36 -37.66
N GLY A 293 -6.67 -7.28 -37.49
CA GLY A 293 -6.53 -6.49 -36.28
C GLY A 293 -5.13 -6.60 -35.67
N THR A 294 -4.97 -6.09 -34.43
CA THR A 294 -3.71 -6.10 -33.71
C THR A 294 -3.89 -6.71 -32.33
N GLN A 295 -2.96 -7.57 -31.94
CA GLN A 295 -2.83 -8.07 -30.57
C GLN A 295 -1.44 -7.75 -30.06
N ILE A 296 -1.36 -7.00 -28.97
CA ILE A 296 -0.10 -6.72 -28.27
C ILE A 296 -0.20 -7.31 -26.86
N SER A 297 0.75 -8.16 -26.53
CA SER A 297 0.81 -8.87 -25.25
C SER A 297 2.10 -8.53 -24.52
N VAL A 298 2.00 -8.19 -23.24
CA VAL A 298 3.13 -7.95 -22.35
C VAL A 298 3.10 -8.98 -21.24
N LYS A 299 4.11 -9.85 -21.22
CA LYS A 299 4.28 -10.90 -20.21
C LYS A 299 5.39 -10.50 -19.26
N PHE A 300 5.13 -10.52 -17.93
CA PHE A 300 6.07 -10.05 -16.92
C PHE A 300 5.88 -10.77 -15.58
N GLN A 301 6.78 -10.52 -14.64
CA GLN A 301 6.66 -10.92 -13.25
C GLN A 301 6.65 -9.68 -12.36
N GLU A 302 5.90 -9.72 -11.24
CA GLU A 302 5.89 -8.64 -10.28
C GLU A 302 7.30 -8.41 -9.72
N LEU A 303 7.75 -7.15 -9.73
CA LEU A 303 9.02 -6.77 -9.15
C LEU A 303 8.97 -6.93 -7.63
N LYS A 304 9.70 -7.89 -7.10
CA LYS A 304 9.86 -8.07 -5.65
C LYS A 304 11.05 -7.24 -5.18
N TYR A 305 10.79 -6.15 -4.49
CA TYR A 305 11.85 -5.43 -3.77
C TYR A 305 12.05 -6.07 -2.40
N PRO A 306 13.30 -6.29 -1.97
CA PRO A 306 13.57 -6.77 -0.62
C PRO A 306 12.97 -5.78 0.38
N LYS A 307 12.24 -6.29 1.37
CA LYS A 307 11.79 -5.48 2.51
C LYS A 307 13.06 -4.92 3.19
N ARG A 308 13.28 -3.63 3.09
CA ARG A 308 14.27 -2.92 3.92
C ARG A 308 13.70 -2.67 5.29
#